data_ceef55db294e07779563e9420c598a75
#
_entry.id   ceef55db294e07779563e9420c598a75
#
_cell.length_a   1.000
_cell.length_b   1.000
_cell.length_c   1.000
_cell.angle_alpha   90.00
_cell.angle_beta   90.00
_cell.angle_gamma   90.00
#
_symmetry.space_group_name_H-M   'P 1'
#
loop_
_entity.id
_entity.type
_entity.pdbx_description
1 polymer ?
#
loop_
_entity_poly.entity_id
_entity_poly.type
_entity_poly.pdbx_seq_one_letter_code
_entity_poly.pdbx_strand_id
1 'polypeptide(L)'
;MSYTIALGTVGGGLWVGYNGGEKWRQIQGPMDPESNVRALALDPEDAQHVLASVDGDGIYRSRDGGSHWERTADLRDRPIWSLAFDPHDPQRIYAGTRPGIFVSDDGGTSFSEIETTISDRCQIGVPRTTNVVVDPNDPSTVYASVEIDGLHRSRDRGVTWESFGDLGPSEFYNDVHGFTIRHNGAGTELLVTSPFGLGRSNDDGESWDWHEFQAFEGSKFEFAYSRCIRAPWGNDFLIVCVGDYIPGQTGALEISRDGGATFQRAELPETPKATMYWLATHEDLPGVVAATSVYGQVYLSHDYCETWSKLDRELGEIRCSLIVPAQ
;
A
#
# COMPACT_ATOMS: atom_id res chain seq x y z
N MET A 1 -18.70 -8.37 -12.50
CA MET A 1 -18.04 -7.07 -12.81
C MET A 1 -16.69 -7.40 -13.43
N SER A 2 -16.31 -6.72 -14.51
CA SER A 2 -14.98 -6.94 -15.11
C SER A 2 -13.99 -5.97 -14.47
N TYR A 3 -12.83 -6.47 -14.07
CA TYR A 3 -11.73 -5.66 -13.55
C TYR A 3 -10.39 -6.37 -13.81
N THR A 4 -9.32 -5.65 -13.68
CA THR A 4 -7.95 -6.13 -13.86
C THR A 4 -7.21 -6.06 -12.54
N ILE A 5 -6.35 -7.05 -12.25
CA ILE A 5 -5.45 -7.04 -11.11
C ILE A 5 -4.04 -6.84 -11.64
N ALA A 6 -3.33 -5.81 -11.18
CA ALA A 6 -1.93 -5.62 -11.46
C ALA A 6 -1.08 -5.96 -10.22
N LEU A 7 -0.03 -6.76 -10.41
CA LEU A 7 0.88 -7.21 -9.35
C LEU A 7 2.33 -6.95 -9.74
N GLY A 8 3.01 -6.14 -8.95
CA GLY A 8 4.44 -5.92 -9.07
C GLY A 8 5.22 -6.93 -8.23
N THR A 9 6.25 -7.54 -8.80
CA THR A 9 7.03 -8.60 -8.17
C THR A 9 8.51 -8.24 -8.08
N VAL A 10 9.25 -8.97 -7.26
CA VAL A 10 10.72 -8.94 -7.22
C VAL A 10 11.27 -9.99 -8.19
N GLY A 11 12.05 -9.54 -9.18
CA GLY A 11 12.69 -10.43 -10.15
C GLY A 11 11.74 -11.13 -11.14
N GLY A 12 10.45 -10.73 -11.14
CA GLY A 12 9.44 -11.30 -12.04
C GLY A 12 8.59 -10.23 -12.72
N GLY A 13 9.01 -8.95 -12.67
CA GLY A 13 8.37 -7.84 -13.36
C GLY A 13 6.92 -7.57 -12.93
N LEU A 14 6.16 -7.08 -13.89
CA LEU A 14 4.74 -6.74 -13.72
C LEU A 14 3.84 -7.84 -14.32
N TRP A 15 2.90 -8.29 -13.53
CA TRP A 15 1.86 -9.24 -13.92
C TRP A 15 0.49 -8.58 -13.94
N VAL A 16 -0.29 -8.88 -14.95
CA VAL A 16 -1.64 -8.36 -15.14
C VAL A 16 -2.62 -9.52 -15.28
N GLY A 17 -3.59 -9.59 -14.38
CA GLY A 17 -4.67 -10.57 -14.35
C GLY A 17 -5.96 -9.95 -14.87
N TYR A 18 -6.40 -10.32 -16.07
CA TYR A 18 -7.64 -9.85 -16.67
C TYR A 18 -8.85 -10.64 -16.16
N ASN A 19 -10.05 -10.04 -16.27
CA ASN A 19 -11.32 -10.63 -15.84
C ASN A 19 -11.27 -11.13 -14.39
N GLY A 20 -10.78 -10.29 -13.47
CA GLY A 20 -10.67 -10.68 -12.06
C GLY A 20 -9.64 -11.78 -11.78
N GLY A 21 -8.62 -11.90 -12.64
CA GLY A 21 -7.55 -12.88 -12.46
C GLY A 21 -7.77 -14.24 -13.15
N GLU A 22 -8.75 -14.35 -14.05
CA GLU A 22 -8.94 -15.59 -14.84
C GLU A 22 -7.80 -15.81 -15.85
N LYS A 23 -7.23 -14.73 -16.37
CA LYS A 23 -6.15 -14.80 -17.38
C LYS A 23 -4.99 -13.91 -16.94
N TRP A 24 -3.81 -14.49 -16.78
CA TRP A 24 -2.61 -13.78 -16.39
C TRP A 24 -1.65 -13.59 -17.54
N ARG A 25 -1.08 -12.40 -17.63
CA ARG A 25 -0.01 -12.06 -18.56
C ARG A 25 1.10 -11.33 -17.79
N GLN A 26 2.34 -11.75 -17.98
CA GLN A 26 3.51 -10.95 -17.62
C GLN A 26 3.74 -9.88 -18.69
N ILE A 27 4.01 -8.66 -18.30
CA ILE A 27 4.37 -7.58 -19.22
C ILE A 27 5.79 -7.84 -19.74
N GLN A 28 5.93 -7.95 -21.06
CA GLN A 28 7.18 -8.33 -21.73
C GLN A 28 7.98 -7.16 -22.27
N GLY A 29 7.48 -5.96 -22.19
CA GLY A 29 8.14 -4.74 -22.62
C GLY A 29 7.19 -3.55 -22.58
N PRO A 30 7.74 -2.33 -22.55
CA PRO A 30 9.16 -1.96 -22.55
C PRO A 30 9.89 -2.20 -21.20
N MET A 31 9.17 -2.59 -20.12
CA MET A 31 9.78 -3.01 -18.86
C MET A 31 10.48 -4.36 -19.01
N ASP A 32 11.63 -4.51 -18.35
CA ASP A 32 12.27 -5.82 -18.26
C ASP A 32 11.37 -6.79 -17.47
N PRO A 33 11.03 -7.97 -18.04
CA PRO A 33 10.18 -8.95 -17.36
C PRO A 33 10.82 -9.58 -16.11
N GLU A 34 12.11 -9.40 -15.88
CA GLU A 34 12.84 -9.83 -14.68
C GLU A 34 13.08 -8.68 -13.70
N SER A 35 12.50 -7.50 -13.96
CA SER A 35 12.66 -6.32 -13.09
C SER A 35 11.95 -6.45 -11.74
N ASN A 36 12.30 -5.55 -10.83
CA ASN A 36 11.57 -5.35 -9.59
C ASN A 36 10.56 -4.22 -9.76
N VAL A 37 9.27 -4.52 -9.63
CA VAL A 37 8.19 -3.52 -9.64
C VAL A 37 7.68 -3.37 -8.21
N ARG A 38 7.87 -2.17 -7.62
CA ARG A 38 7.61 -1.97 -6.18
C ARG A 38 6.42 -1.09 -5.86
N ALA A 39 5.99 -0.24 -6.78
CA ALA A 39 4.83 0.61 -6.58
C ALA A 39 3.97 0.67 -7.84
N LEU A 40 2.67 0.72 -7.61
CA LEU A 40 1.64 0.93 -8.61
C LEU A 40 0.70 2.03 -8.11
N ALA A 41 0.26 2.90 -9.02
CA ALA A 41 -0.76 3.89 -8.73
C ALA A 41 -1.76 3.99 -9.88
N LEU A 42 -3.02 4.20 -9.53
CA LEU A 42 -4.12 4.43 -10.45
C LEU A 42 -4.53 5.90 -10.36
N ASP A 43 -4.71 6.52 -11.52
CA ASP A 43 -5.26 7.87 -11.61
C ASP A 43 -6.72 7.84 -11.11
N PRO A 44 -7.09 8.68 -10.13
CA PRO A 44 -8.43 8.68 -9.55
C PRO A 44 -9.51 9.15 -10.52
N GLU A 45 -9.16 9.89 -11.57
CA GLU A 45 -10.10 10.39 -12.59
C GLU A 45 -10.12 9.54 -13.87
N ASP A 46 -9.08 8.73 -14.10
CA ASP A 46 -8.94 7.92 -15.32
C ASP A 46 -8.40 6.51 -15.00
N ALA A 47 -9.30 5.55 -14.86
CA ALA A 47 -8.94 4.16 -14.60
C ALA A 47 -8.08 3.51 -15.70
N GLN A 48 -7.88 4.14 -16.85
CA GLN A 48 -6.94 3.68 -17.88
C GLN A 48 -5.52 4.16 -17.64
N HIS A 49 -5.34 5.19 -16.81
CA HIS A 49 -4.04 5.76 -16.50
C HIS A 49 -3.44 5.11 -15.24
N VAL A 50 -2.44 4.28 -15.43
CA VAL A 50 -1.74 3.54 -14.38
C VAL A 50 -0.26 3.86 -14.41
N LEU A 51 0.34 4.05 -13.26
CA LEU A 51 1.80 4.18 -13.11
C LEU A 51 2.39 2.94 -12.43
N ALA A 52 3.60 2.59 -12.83
CA ALA A 52 4.41 1.53 -12.22
C ALA A 52 5.85 2.01 -12.01
N SER A 53 6.42 1.73 -10.85
CA SER A 53 7.86 1.98 -10.61
C SER A 53 8.67 0.73 -10.87
N VAL A 54 9.81 0.89 -11.52
CA VAL A 54 10.77 -0.19 -11.83
C VAL A 54 12.13 0.17 -11.23
N ASP A 55 12.64 -0.66 -10.32
CA ASP A 55 13.93 -0.43 -9.68
C ASP A 55 15.05 -0.30 -10.71
N GLY A 56 15.87 0.74 -10.57
CA GLY A 56 17.02 0.99 -11.45
C GLY A 56 16.65 1.44 -12.87
N ASP A 57 15.36 1.67 -13.17
CA ASP A 57 14.92 2.07 -14.50
C ASP A 57 13.98 3.29 -14.49
N GLY A 58 13.15 3.48 -13.48
CA GLY A 58 12.29 4.67 -13.33
C GLY A 58 10.80 4.35 -13.31
N ILE A 59 10.01 5.25 -13.88
CA ILE A 59 8.54 5.17 -13.85
C ILE A 59 8.02 4.88 -15.27
N TYR A 60 7.07 3.98 -15.32
CA TYR A 60 6.32 3.59 -16.51
C TYR A 60 4.86 3.97 -16.37
N ARG A 61 4.23 4.28 -17.48
CA ARG A 61 2.84 4.69 -17.59
C ARG A 61 2.10 3.79 -18.56
N SER A 62 0.90 3.38 -18.18
CA SER A 62 -0.12 2.83 -19.09
C SER A 62 -1.26 3.85 -19.24
N ARG A 63 -1.89 3.88 -20.41
CA ARG A 63 -3.11 4.64 -20.70
C ARG A 63 -4.24 3.75 -21.21
N ASP A 64 -4.15 2.46 -20.96
CA ASP A 64 -5.12 1.44 -21.37
C ASP A 64 -5.32 0.35 -20.31
N GLY A 65 -5.34 0.78 -19.03
CA GLY A 65 -5.61 -0.08 -17.88
C GLY A 65 -4.55 -1.15 -17.64
N GLY A 66 -3.28 -0.88 -18.01
CA GLY A 66 -2.17 -1.79 -17.78
C GLY A 66 -1.86 -2.75 -18.94
N SER A 67 -2.49 -2.57 -20.11
CA SER A 67 -2.27 -3.45 -21.25
C SER A 67 -0.98 -3.12 -22.02
N HIS A 68 -0.69 -1.84 -22.21
CA HIS A 68 0.56 -1.36 -22.81
C HIS A 68 1.21 -0.31 -21.91
N TRP A 69 2.52 -0.23 -21.98
CA TRP A 69 3.32 0.62 -21.11
C TRP A 69 4.35 1.41 -21.91
N GLU A 70 4.63 2.62 -21.45
CA GLU A 70 5.72 3.46 -21.94
C GLU A 70 6.52 4.01 -20.75
N ARG A 71 7.82 4.16 -20.90
CA ARG A 71 8.64 4.82 -19.88
C ARG A 71 8.39 6.31 -19.91
N THR A 72 8.11 6.91 -18.74
CA THR A 72 7.76 8.32 -18.66
C THR A 72 8.78 9.16 -17.90
N ALA A 73 9.31 8.67 -16.80
CA ALA A 73 10.26 9.44 -15.98
C ALA A 73 11.50 8.61 -15.61
N ASP A 74 12.62 9.30 -15.45
CA ASP A 74 13.91 8.73 -15.07
C ASP A 74 14.21 9.03 -13.59
N LEU A 75 13.89 8.09 -12.71
CA LEU A 75 14.27 8.07 -11.30
C LEU A 75 15.09 6.82 -10.98
N ARG A 76 15.96 6.40 -11.90
CA ARG A 76 16.70 5.14 -11.79
C ARG A 76 17.63 5.05 -10.59
N ASP A 77 18.12 6.17 -10.09
CA ASP A 77 19.03 6.23 -8.95
C ASP A 77 18.29 6.21 -7.59
N ARG A 78 16.95 6.16 -7.62
CA ARG A 78 16.09 6.19 -6.44
C ARG A 78 15.12 5.00 -6.45
N PRO A 79 15.27 4.03 -5.55
CA PRO A 79 14.25 3.00 -5.34
C PRO A 79 12.93 3.65 -4.89
N ILE A 80 11.88 3.48 -5.68
CA ILE A 80 10.55 4.03 -5.42
C ILE A 80 9.73 2.97 -4.69
N TRP A 81 9.23 3.29 -3.50
CA TRP A 81 8.47 2.38 -2.64
C TRP A 81 6.97 2.64 -2.67
N SER A 82 6.57 3.86 -2.99
CA SER A 82 5.17 4.24 -3.15
C SER A 82 4.98 5.27 -4.26
N LEU A 83 3.82 5.23 -4.89
CA LEU A 83 3.34 6.21 -5.86
C LEU A 83 1.92 6.59 -5.46
N ALA A 84 1.60 7.87 -5.51
CA ALA A 84 0.27 8.38 -5.21
C ALA A 84 -0.08 9.56 -6.12
N PHE A 85 -1.23 9.47 -6.79
CA PHE A 85 -1.84 10.64 -7.40
C PHE A 85 -2.47 11.53 -6.33
N ASP A 86 -2.43 12.83 -6.54
CA ASP A 86 -3.28 13.77 -5.80
C ASP A 86 -4.73 13.59 -6.33
N PRO A 87 -5.71 13.22 -5.49
CA PRO A 87 -7.08 12.98 -5.94
C PRO A 87 -7.81 14.23 -6.41
N HIS A 88 -7.24 15.42 -6.17
CA HIS A 88 -7.79 16.72 -6.58
C HIS A 88 -7.09 17.31 -7.81
N ASP A 89 -5.93 16.74 -8.17
CA ASP A 89 -5.10 17.22 -9.29
C ASP A 89 -4.23 16.07 -9.81
N PRO A 90 -4.73 15.27 -10.76
CA PRO A 90 -3.99 14.11 -11.28
C PRO A 90 -2.67 14.45 -12.02
N GLN A 91 -2.42 15.74 -12.28
CA GLN A 91 -1.10 16.17 -12.76
C GLN A 91 -0.04 16.13 -11.64
N ARG A 92 -0.49 16.17 -10.38
CA ARG A 92 0.39 16.09 -9.23
C ARG A 92 0.49 14.66 -8.73
N ILE A 93 1.73 14.15 -8.68
CA ILE A 93 2.03 12.78 -8.29
C ILE A 93 3.19 12.80 -7.30
N TYR A 94 3.04 12.06 -6.21
CA TYR A 94 4.08 11.87 -5.22
C TYR A 94 4.73 10.50 -5.39
N ALA A 95 6.05 10.46 -5.33
CA ALA A 95 6.84 9.23 -5.32
C ALA A 95 7.62 9.15 -4.00
N GLY A 96 7.23 8.24 -3.13
CA GLY A 96 7.97 7.92 -1.92
C GLY A 96 9.17 7.04 -2.26
N THR A 97 10.36 7.50 -1.89
CA THR A 97 11.63 6.88 -2.29
C THR A 97 12.44 6.38 -1.09
N ARG A 98 13.65 6.00 -1.34
CA ARG A 98 14.63 5.64 -0.32
C ARG A 98 15.91 6.44 -0.55
N PRO A 99 16.15 7.54 0.21
CA PRO A 99 15.19 8.24 1.10
C PRO A 99 14.32 9.25 0.36
N GLY A 100 13.41 9.90 1.12
CA GLY A 100 12.73 11.13 0.75
C GLY A 100 11.51 10.95 -0.16
N ILE A 101 11.05 12.08 -0.68
CA ILE A 101 9.87 12.16 -1.55
C ILE A 101 10.21 13.00 -2.79
N PHE A 102 9.73 12.55 -3.93
CA PHE A 102 9.76 13.29 -5.19
C PHE A 102 8.34 13.65 -5.61
N VAL A 103 8.19 14.78 -6.28
CA VAL A 103 6.90 15.29 -6.77
C VAL A 103 6.99 15.59 -8.26
N SER A 104 5.96 15.19 -8.98
CA SER A 104 5.65 15.60 -10.34
C SER A 104 4.47 16.57 -10.31
N ASP A 105 4.48 17.59 -11.15
CA ASP A 105 3.37 18.50 -11.43
C ASP A 105 2.97 18.46 -12.92
N ASP A 106 3.43 17.44 -13.66
CA ASP A 106 3.24 17.29 -15.11
C ASP A 106 2.73 15.88 -15.51
N GLY A 107 1.95 15.26 -14.63
CA GLY A 107 1.35 13.94 -14.86
C GLY A 107 2.38 12.81 -14.92
N GLY A 108 3.48 12.93 -14.18
CA GLY A 108 4.50 11.88 -14.06
C GLY A 108 5.54 11.89 -15.18
N THR A 109 5.67 12.99 -15.93
CA THR A 109 6.68 13.12 -16.98
C THR A 109 8.04 13.50 -16.40
N SER A 110 8.05 14.36 -15.38
CA SER A 110 9.25 14.70 -14.62
C SER A 110 8.99 14.72 -13.13
N PHE A 111 10.02 14.48 -12.33
CA PHE A 111 9.96 14.50 -10.87
C PHE A 111 11.11 15.32 -10.30
N SER A 112 10.81 16.07 -9.24
CA SER A 112 11.81 16.81 -8.46
C SER A 112 11.76 16.40 -7.00
N GLU A 113 12.93 16.30 -6.37
CA GLU A 113 13.03 16.01 -4.93
C GLU A 113 12.51 17.21 -4.13
N ILE A 114 11.74 16.95 -3.09
CA ILE A 114 11.26 17.97 -2.17
C ILE A 114 11.95 17.84 -0.82
N GLU A 115 12.11 18.96 -0.13
CA GLU A 115 12.66 18.98 1.22
C GLU A 115 11.65 18.40 2.21
N THR A 116 12.07 17.47 3.07
CA THR A 116 11.22 16.78 4.05
C THR A 116 11.88 16.72 5.42
N THR A 117 11.11 16.35 6.45
CA THR A 117 11.62 16.05 7.80
C THR A 117 12.05 14.58 7.96
N ILE A 118 12.05 13.79 6.87
CA ILE A 118 12.46 12.38 6.90
C ILE A 118 13.95 12.30 7.20
N SER A 119 14.32 11.44 8.14
CA SER A 119 15.70 11.23 8.56
C SER A 119 16.55 10.63 7.44
N ASP A 120 17.81 11.06 7.31
CA ASP A 120 18.74 10.49 6.32
C ASP A 120 19.13 9.04 6.64
N ARG A 121 19.05 8.65 7.92
CA ARG A 121 19.44 7.32 8.42
C ARG A 121 18.55 6.88 9.56
N CYS A 122 18.32 5.58 9.62
CA CYS A 122 17.65 4.88 10.71
C CYS A 122 18.40 3.57 11.04
N GLN A 123 17.87 2.77 11.95
CA GLN A 123 18.51 1.51 12.39
C GLN A 123 18.66 0.48 11.27
N ILE A 124 17.79 0.51 10.25
CA ILE A 124 17.90 -0.37 9.07
C ILE A 124 18.71 0.25 7.92
N GLY A 125 19.39 1.37 8.17
CA GLY A 125 20.19 2.12 7.20
C GLY A 125 19.51 3.37 6.70
N VAL A 126 18.97 3.36 5.48
CA VAL A 126 18.22 4.50 4.88
C VAL A 126 16.73 4.22 5.00
N PRO A 127 15.93 5.15 5.56
CA PRO A 127 14.49 5.01 5.66
C PRO A 127 13.81 4.86 4.28
N ARG A 128 12.64 4.20 4.28
CA ARG A 128 11.82 4.00 3.08
C ARG A 128 10.48 4.68 3.27
N THR A 129 10.08 5.53 2.34
CA THR A 129 8.74 6.11 2.34
C THR A 129 7.76 5.08 1.78
N THR A 130 7.14 4.33 2.69
CA THR A 130 6.31 3.16 2.38
C THR A 130 4.95 3.52 1.80
N ASN A 131 4.39 4.67 2.22
CA ASN A 131 3.17 5.21 1.61
C ASN A 131 3.27 6.74 1.55
N VAL A 132 2.65 7.32 0.52
CA VAL A 132 2.24 8.72 0.48
C VAL A 132 0.74 8.74 0.26
N VAL A 133 0.02 9.54 1.05
CA VAL A 133 -1.44 9.66 1.00
C VAL A 133 -1.81 11.13 1.02
N VAL A 134 -2.50 11.60 -0.02
CA VAL A 134 -3.13 12.92 -0.02
C VAL A 134 -4.50 12.78 0.63
N ASP A 135 -4.85 13.71 1.50
CA ASP A 135 -6.15 13.72 2.14
C ASP A 135 -7.26 13.96 1.09
N PRO A 136 -8.22 13.02 0.92
CA PRO A 136 -9.26 13.19 -0.09
C PRO A 136 -10.23 14.35 0.21
N ASN A 137 -10.25 14.90 1.43
CA ASN A 137 -11.10 16.01 1.82
C ASN A 137 -10.34 17.34 1.92
N ASP A 138 -8.99 17.29 1.97
CA ASP A 138 -8.14 18.48 2.04
C ASP A 138 -6.90 18.32 1.15
N PRO A 139 -6.91 18.89 -0.06
CA PRO A 139 -5.79 18.77 -1.00
C PRO A 139 -4.49 19.38 -0.51
N SER A 140 -4.53 20.23 0.53
CA SER A 140 -3.31 20.79 1.13
C SER A 140 -2.59 19.79 2.05
N THR A 141 -3.31 18.79 2.58
CA THR A 141 -2.76 17.85 3.54
C THR A 141 -2.26 16.57 2.86
N VAL A 142 -0.98 16.28 3.07
CA VAL A 142 -0.29 15.09 2.56
C VAL A 142 0.40 14.39 3.70
N TYR A 143 0.23 13.09 3.79
CA TYR A 143 0.90 12.23 4.77
C TYR A 143 1.95 11.35 4.09
N ALA A 144 3.03 11.07 4.79
CA ALA A 144 4.03 10.09 4.39
C ALA A 144 4.34 9.16 5.56
N SER A 145 4.14 7.86 5.37
CA SER A 145 4.60 6.87 6.33
C SER A 145 5.98 6.38 5.95
N VAL A 146 6.85 6.27 6.95
CA VAL A 146 8.26 5.97 6.75
C VAL A 146 8.67 4.83 7.67
N GLU A 147 9.30 3.81 7.09
CA GLU A 147 9.79 2.65 7.84
C GLU A 147 10.88 3.10 8.82
N ILE A 148 10.65 2.87 10.13
CA ILE A 148 11.53 3.24 11.27
C ILE A 148 11.69 4.77 11.48
N ASP A 149 10.93 5.60 10.80
CA ASP A 149 10.93 7.07 10.98
C ASP A 149 9.52 7.63 11.22
N GLY A 150 8.52 6.75 11.30
CA GLY A 150 7.17 7.09 11.73
C GLY A 150 6.29 7.71 10.65
N LEU A 151 5.51 8.68 11.06
CA LEU A 151 4.56 9.39 10.21
C LEU A 151 4.97 10.85 10.09
N HIS A 152 4.90 11.38 8.87
CA HIS A 152 5.17 12.77 8.54
C HIS A 152 3.96 13.37 7.85
N ARG A 153 3.76 14.68 7.99
CA ARG A 153 2.65 15.41 7.39
C ARG A 153 3.12 16.73 6.80
N SER A 154 2.55 17.07 5.66
CA SER A 154 2.53 18.42 5.10
C SER A 154 1.10 18.97 5.15
N ARG A 155 0.94 20.27 5.36
CA ARG A 155 -0.33 20.99 5.27
C ARG A 155 -0.35 22.04 4.15
N ASP A 156 0.63 21.97 3.25
CA ASP A 156 0.84 22.92 2.14
C ASP A 156 1.26 22.22 0.85
N ARG A 157 0.67 21.02 0.61
CA ARG A 157 0.92 20.22 -0.59
C ARG A 157 2.38 19.75 -0.73
N GLY A 158 3.08 19.51 0.38
CA GLY A 158 4.45 19.00 0.39
C GLY A 158 5.54 20.05 0.36
N VAL A 159 5.22 21.35 0.55
CA VAL A 159 6.23 22.43 0.61
C VAL A 159 6.98 22.39 1.95
N THR A 160 6.26 22.20 3.05
CA THR A 160 6.86 22.01 4.38
C THR A 160 6.31 20.74 5.03
N TRP A 161 7.11 20.11 5.89
CA TRP A 161 6.77 18.86 6.55
C TRP A 161 7.02 18.93 8.06
N GLU A 162 6.20 18.21 8.81
CA GLU A 162 6.34 17.99 10.24
C GLU A 162 6.34 16.49 10.55
N SER A 163 7.12 16.06 11.54
CA SER A 163 7.09 14.68 12.04
C SER A 163 6.12 14.58 13.21
N PHE A 164 5.40 13.47 13.32
CA PHE A 164 4.53 13.18 14.46
C PHE A 164 5.29 12.75 15.73
N GLY A 165 6.60 12.50 15.62
CA GLY A 165 7.39 11.96 16.73
C GLY A 165 7.11 10.48 16.98
N ASP A 166 7.17 10.08 18.25
CA ASP A 166 6.96 8.68 18.63
C ASP A 166 5.48 8.31 18.60
N LEU A 167 5.14 7.28 17.82
CA LEU A 167 3.77 6.77 17.66
C LEU A 167 3.37 5.79 18.78
N GLY A 168 4.30 5.40 19.65
CA GLY A 168 4.05 4.43 20.71
C GLY A 168 5.14 4.40 21.78
N PRO A 169 5.11 3.40 22.67
CA PRO A 169 5.99 3.32 23.83
C PRO A 169 7.50 3.18 23.52
N SER A 170 7.85 2.87 22.28
CA SER A 170 9.25 2.76 21.83
C SER A 170 9.39 3.15 20.37
N GLU A 171 10.59 3.48 19.93
CA GLU A 171 10.94 3.83 18.55
C GLU A 171 10.53 2.77 17.50
N PHE A 172 10.39 1.51 17.92
CA PHE A 172 9.95 0.44 17.01
C PHE A 172 8.48 0.55 16.57
N TYR A 173 7.65 1.33 17.29
CA TYR A 173 6.31 1.67 16.83
C TYR A 173 6.32 2.60 15.62
N ASN A 174 7.44 3.28 15.37
CA ASN A 174 7.68 4.12 14.20
C ASN A 174 8.05 3.31 12.94
N ASP A 175 8.14 1.98 13.03
CA ASP A 175 8.28 1.09 11.87
C ASP A 175 6.95 0.97 11.12
N VAL A 176 6.54 2.06 10.44
CA VAL A 176 5.23 2.14 9.81
C VAL A 176 5.24 1.44 8.46
N HIS A 177 4.43 0.38 8.38
CA HIS A 177 4.30 -0.48 7.20
C HIS A 177 3.13 -0.09 6.30
N GLY A 178 1.99 0.22 6.89
CA GLY A 178 0.77 0.62 6.20
C GLY A 178 0.17 1.86 6.85
N PHE A 179 -0.46 2.69 6.04
CA PHE A 179 -1.15 3.90 6.48
C PHE A 179 -2.42 4.11 5.68
N THR A 180 -3.45 4.54 6.35
CA THR A 180 -4.69 5.03 5.75
C THR A 180 -5.35 6.06 6.66
N ILE A 181 -6.20 6.89 6.10
CA ILE A 181 -7.01 7.86 6.84
C ILE A 181 -8.49 7.58 6.63
N ARG A 182 -9.28 7.95 7.59
CA ARG A 182 -10.75 7.96 7.50
C ARG A 182 -11.28 9.29 8.00
N HIS A 183 -12.36 9.74 7.36
CA HIS A 183 -13.13 10.88 7.84
C HIS A 183 -14.44 10.37 8.45
N ASN A 184 -14.68 10.69 9.69
CA ASN A 184 -15.93 10.39 10.40
C ASN A 184 -16.57 11.67 10.94
N GLY A 185 -17.74 11.58 11.56
CA GLY A 185 -18.43 12.75 12.08
C GLY A 185 -17.68 13.49 13.21
N ALA A 186 -16.61 12.92 13.74
CA ALA A 186 -15.77 13.51 14.79
C ALA A 186 -14.49 14.16 14.25
N GLY A 187 -14.11 13.88 12.98
CA GLY A 187 -12.90 14.43 12.35
C GLY A 187 -12.14 13.40 11.49
N THR A 188 -10.85 13.61 11.37
CA THR A 188 -9.93 12.71 10.66
C THR A 188 -9.35 11.69 11.64
N GLU A 189 -9.46 10.42 11.33
CA GLU A 189 -8.80 9.33 12.04
C GLU A 189 -7.59 8.86 11.24
N LEU A 190 -6.45 8.78 11.89
CA LEU A 190 -5.21 8.26 11.35
C LEU A 190 -5.04 6.80 11.77
N LEU A 191 -4.74 5.92 10.82
CA LEU A 191 -4.57 4.49 11.04
C LEU A 191 -3.23 4.03 10.48
N VAL A 192 -2.37 3.50 11.33
CA VAL A 192 -1.04 2.97 10.96
C VAL A 192 -0.93 1.50 11.33
N THR A 193 -0.17 0.74 10.56
CA THR A 193 0.29 -0.58 10.99
C THR A 193 1.80 -0.58 11.20
N SER A 194 2.23 -1.20 12.27
CA SER A 194 3.63 -1.49 12.59
C SER A 194 3.78 -2.98 12.90
N PRO A 195 4.99 -3.51 13.15
CA PRO A 195 5.15 -4.88 13.64
C PRO A 195 4.23 -5.24 14.81
N PHE A 196 3.90 -4.29 15.67
CA PHE A 196 3.14 -4.50 16.92
C PHE A 196 1.62 -4.52 16.74
N GLY A 197 1.09 -4.11 15.59
CA GLY A 197 -0.34 -4.09 15.40
C GLY A 197 -0.86 -2.87 14.65
N LEU A 198 -2.07 -2.45 15.00
CA LEU A 198 -2.78 -1.30 14.45
C LEU A 198 -2.76 -0.15 15.45
N GLY A 199 -2.09 0.94 15.09
CA GLY A 199 -2.14 2.22 15.79
C GLY A 199 -3.25 3.10 15.24
N ARG A 200 -3.96 3.77 16.15
CA ARG A 200 -5.08 4.66 15.86
C ARG A 200 -4.91 5.98 16.58
N SER A 201 -5.10 7.07 15.86
CA SER A 201 -5.22 8.41 16.44
C SER A 201 -6.51 9.08 15.97
N ASN A 202 -7.24 9.70 16.92
CA ASN A 202 -8.46 10.47 16.69
C ASN A 202 -8.30 11.94 17.05
N ASP A 203 -7.08 12.37 17.35
CA ASP A 203 -6.72 13.70 17.84
C ASP A 203 -5.59 14.32 17.03
N ASP A 204 -5.61 14.06 15.72
CA ASP A 204 -4.64 14.62 14.76
C ASP A 204 -3.19 14.17 15.01
N GLY A 205 -3.01 12.99 15.63
CA GLY A 205 -1.72 12.36 15.91
C GLY A 205 -1.08 12.75 17.24
N GLU A 206 -1.82 13.47 18.12
CA GLU A 206 -1.30 13.83 19.46
C GLU A 206 -1.19 12.61 20.38
N SER A 207 -2.10 11.64 20.23
CA SER A 207 -2.04 10.36 20.95
C SER A 207 -2.41 9.18 20.09
N TRP A 208 -1.95 7.99 20.48
CA TRP A 208 -2.11 6.75 19.72
C TRP A 208 -2.58 5.62 20.63
N ASP A 209 -3.70 4.99 20.24
CA ASP A 209 -4.17 3.73 20.80
C ASP A 209 -3.72 2.57 19.94
N TRP A 210 -3.18 1.50 20.56
CA TRP A 210 -2.66 0.35 19.85
C TRP A 210 -3.50 -0.90 20.08
N HIS A 211 -3.88 -1.57 18.99
CA HIS A 211 -4.52 -2.87 18.99
C HIS A 211 -3.52 -3.94 18.51
N GLU A 212 -3.17 -4.85 19.42
CA GLU A 212 -2.34 -6.00 19.10
C GLU A 212 -3.21 -7.17 18.60
N PHE A 213 -2.86 -7.76 17.47
CA PHE A 213 -3.55 -8.93 16.94
C PHE A 213 -3.00 -10.21 17.59
N GLN A 214 -3.87 -11.22 17.73
CA GLN A 214 -3.51 -12.49 18.32
C GLN A 214 -2.35 -13.15 17.54
N ALA A 215 -1.31 -13.55 18.27
CA ALA A 215 -0.17 -14.27 17.73
C ALA A 215 -0.58 -15.59 17.05
N PHE A 216 0.25 -16.02 16.12
CA PHE A 216 0.13 -17.34 15.52
C PHE A 216 0.75 -18.40 16.43
N GLU A 217 0.19 -19.61 16.41
CA GLU A 217 0.74 -20.73 17.17
C GLU A 217 2.19 -21.01 16.72
N GLY A 218 3.10 -21.09 17.69
CA GLY A 218 4.53 -21.29 17.43
C GLY A 218 5.30 -20.05 16.94
N SER A 219 4.64 -18.88 16.88
CA SER A 219 5.31 -17.61 16.57
C SER A 219 6.38 -17.26 17.61
N LYS A 220 7.40 -16.51 17.17
CA LYS A 220 8.42 -15.96 18.05
C LYS A 220 7.94 -14.72 18.81
N PHE A 221 6.87 -14.08 18.33
CA PHE A 221 6.26 -12.90 18.93
C PHE A 221 4.99 -13.26 19.67
N GLU A 222 4.66 -12.48 20.68
CA GLU A 222 3.41 -12.59 21.44
C GLU A 222 2.22 -11.93 20.73
N PHE A 223 2.46 -11.32 19.58
CA PHE A 223 1.49 -10.64 18.71
C PHE A 223 1.68 -11.05 17.25
N ALA A 224 0.68 -10.82 16.40
CA ALA A 224 0.82 -10.98 14.97
C ALA A 224 1.46 -9.74 14.32
N TYR A 225 2.46 -10.00 13.47
CA TYR A 225 3.19 -8.97 12.72
C TYR A 225 2.29 -8.35 11.65
N SER A 226 2.04 -7.04 11.74
CA SER A 226 1.09 -6.36 10.87
C SER A 226 1.76 -5.61 9.72
N ARG A 227 1.13 -5.60 8.54
CA ARG A 227 1.71 -5.01 7.32
C ARG A 227 0.80 -3.97 6.68
N CYS A 228 -0.17 -4.34 5.92
CA CYS A 228 -1.03 -3.43 5.15
C CYS A 228 -2.37 -3.25 5.84
N ILE A 229 -2.91 -2.05 5.73
CA ILE A 229 -4.27 -1.71 6.17
C ILE A 229 -5.03 -1.06 5.01
N ARG A 230 -6.33 -1.34 4.93
CA ARG A 230 -7.29 -0.61 4.09
C ARG A 230 -8.58 -0.37 4.85
N ALA A 231 -9.20 0.80 4.57
CA ALA A 231 -10.53 1.21 5.02
C ALA A 231 -11.39 1.52 3.77
N PRO A 232 -11.74 0.51 2.96
CA PRO A 232 -12.22 0.75 1.60
C PRO A 232 -13.67 1.22 1.51
N TRP A 233 -14.51 0.95 2.53
CA TRP A 233 -15.95 1.18 2.44
C TRP A 233 -16.51 1.73 3.74
N GLY A 234 -16.70 3.05 3.78
CA GLY A 234 -17.24 3.73 4.94
C GLY A 234 -16.36 3.63 6.19
N ASN A 235 -16.92 3.99 7.34
CA ASN A 235 -16.16 4.10 8.58
C ASN A 235 -16.11 2.81 9.42
N ASP A 236 -16.91 1.81 9.07
CA ASP A 236 -17.04 0.59 9.89
C ASP A 236 -16.13 -0.55 9.42
N PHE A 237 -15.61 -0.47 8.18
CA PHE A 237 -14.89 -1.58 7.57
C PHE A 237 -13.37 -1.36 7.57
N LEU A 238 -12.63 -2.31 8.16
CA LEU A 238 -11.16 -2.34 8.12
C LEU A 238 -10.68 -3.73 7.71
N ILE A 239 -9.60 -3.77 6.95
CA ILE A 239 -8.88 -5.00 6.60
C ILE A 239 -7.41 -4.78 6.96
N VAL A 240 -6.82 -5.73 7.71
CA VAL A 240 -5.40 -5.69 8.08
C VAL A 240 -4.73 -7.00 7.66
N CYS A 241 -3.60 -6.88 6.98
CA CYS A 241 -2.71 -7.99 6.66
C CYS A 241 -1.82 -8.31 7.84
N VAL A 242 -1.78 -9.57 8.28
CA VAL A 242 -0.93 -10.01 9.39
C VAL A 242 -0.18 -11.30 9.04
N GLY A 243 0.86 -11.60 9.81
CA GLY A 243 1.61 -12.84 9.73
C GLY A 243 2.38 -13.15 11.02
N ASP A 244 3.11 -14.24 11.04
CA ASP A 244 3.92 -14.64 12.20
C ASP A 244 5.28 -13.92 12.25
N TYR A 245 5.75 -13.40 11.11
CA TYR A 245 7.03 -12.67 10.95
C TYR A 245 7.14 -12.14 9.52
N ILE A 246 8.33 -11.71 9.09
CA ILE A 246 8.64 -11.35 7.71
C ILE A 246 9.88 -12.13 7.22
N PRO A 247 9.78 -12.87 6.12
CA PRO A 247 8.62 -13.14 5.26
C PRO A 247 7.57 -14.05 5.90
N GLY A 248 7.92 -14.72 7.02
CA GLY A 248 7.04 -15.59 7.79
C GLY A 248 6.81 -16.97 7.17
N GLN A 249 6.03 -17.78 7.88
CA GLN A 249 5.60 -19.12 7.46
C GLN A 249 4.08 -19.25 7.38
N THR A 250 3.37 -18.24 7.89
CA THR A 250 1.91 -18.17 7.87
C THR A 250 1.44 -16.72 7.90
N GLY A 251 0.21 -16.50 7.52
CA GLY A 251 -0.42 -15.19 7.53
C GLY A 251 -1.93 -15.28 7.60
N ALA A 252 -2.57 -14.16 7.84
CA ALA A 252 -4.02 -14.03 7.89
C ALA A 252 -4.47 -12.61 7.50
N LEU A 253 -5.77 -12.46 7.34
CA LEU A 253 -6.45 -11.18 7.24
C LEU A 253 -7.32 -11.00 8.48
N GLU A 254 -7.19 -9.86 9.13
CA GLU A 254 -8.02 -9.44 10.24
C GLU A 254 -9.05 -8.43 9.73
N ILE A 255 -10.33 -8.74 9.91
CA ILE A 255 -11.45 -7.97 9.37
C ILE A 255 -12.23 -7.35 10.52
N SER A 256 -12.46 -6.05 10.47
CA SER A 256 -13.40 -5.34 11.33
C SER A 256 -14.60 -4.84 10.52
N ARG A 257 -15.78 -4.89 11.14
CA ARG A 257 -17.06 -4.40 10.60
C ARG A 257 -17.75 -3.41 11.54
N ASP A 258 -17.03 -2.99 12.57
CA ASP A 258 -17.50 -2.10 13.64
C ASP A 258 -16.54 -0.93 13.91
N GLY A 259 -15.86 -0.50 12.87
CA GLY A 259 -14.92 0.61 12.94
C GLY A 259 -13.59 0.28 13.61
N GLY A 260 -13.28 -1.01 13.80
CA GLY A 260 -12.06 -1.47 14.46
C GLY A 260 -12.21 -1.65 15.96
N ALA A 261 -13.45 -1.71 16.48
CA ALA A 261 -13.70 -2.07 17.87
C ALA A 261 -13.42 -3.56 18.11
N THR A 262 -13.77 -4.40 17.13
CA THR A 262 -13.43 -5.85 17.13
C THR A 262 -12.87 -6.28 15.79
N PHE A 263 -12.07 -7.34 15.81
CA PHE A 263 -11.52 -7.98 14.62
C PHE A 263 -11.79 -9.46 14.60
N GLN A 264 -12.01 -10.00 13.41
CA GLN A 264 -12.18 -11.42 13.16
C GLN A 264 -11.21 -11.86 12.08
N ARG A 265 -10.52 -12.97 12.33
CA ARG A 265 -9.63 -13.57 11.34
C ARG A 265 -10.45 -14.19 10.23
N ALA A 266 -10.16 -13.80 8.98
CA ALA A 266 -10.85 -14.34 7.80
C ALA A 266 -10.57 -15.83 7.61
N GLU A 267 -11.60 -16.58 7.22
CA GLU A 267 -11.45 -17.96 6.78
C GLU A 267 -10.99 -17.99 5.33
N LEU A 268 -9.71 -18.29 5.11
CA LEU A 268 -9.13 -18.43 3.78
C LEU A 268 -9.18 -19.89 3.31
N PRO A 269 -9.37 -20.16 1.99
CA PRO A 269 -9.48 -21.53 1.45
C PRO A 269 -8.23 -22.38 1.66
N GLU A 270 -7.08 -21.74 1.79
CA GLU A 270 -5.80 -22.32 2.17
C GLU A 270 -5.08 -21.39 3.13
N THR A 271 -4.39 -21.92 4.12
CA THR A 271 -3.52 -21.12 5.00
C THR A 271 -2.39 -20.50 4.18
N PRO A 272 -2.18 -19.19 4.27
CA PRO A 272 -1.04 -18.54 3.61
C PRO A 272 0.29 -19.14 4.07
N LYS A 273 1.22 -19.33 3.13
CA LYS A 273 2.57 -19.89 3.37
C LYS A 273 3.58 -18.82 3.78
N ALA A 274 3.14 -17.59 3.94
CA ALA A 274 3.92 -16.42 4.34
C ALA A 274 2.96 -15.35 4.86
N THR A 275 3.51 -14.31 5.46
CA THR A 275 2.75 -13.13 5.90
C THR A 275 1.90 -12.57 4.77
N MET A 276 0.63 -12.26 5.06
CA MET A 276 -0.20 -11.46 4.17
C MET A 276 0.39 -10.04 4.10
N TYR A 277 0.49 -9.49 2.89
CA TYR A 277 1.38 -8.34 2.69
C TYR A 277 0.72 -7.14 2.06
N TRP A 278 -0.07 -7.32 1.00
CA TRP A 278 -0.72 -6.23 0.27
C TRP A 278 -2.22 -6.48 0.09
N LEU A 279 -2.94 -5.36 0.06
CA LEU A 279 -4.36 -5.29 -0.22
C LEU A 279 -4.59 -4.34 -1.39
N ALA A 280 -5.41 -4.76 -2.34
CA ALA A 280 -5.95 -3.89 -3.37
C ALA A 280 -7.48 -3.87 -3.28
N THR A 281 -8.04 -2.68 -3.33
CA THR A 281 -9.47 -2.38 -3.35
C THR A 281 -9.70 -1.21 -4.30
N HIS A 282 -10.93 -1.01 -4.75
CA HIS A 282 -11.33 0.16 -5.54
C HIS A 282 -12.76 0.58 -5.16
N GLU A 283 -13.03 1.88 -5.13
CA GLU A 283 -14.32 2.42 -4.73
C GLU A 283 -15.46 2.02 -5.67
N ASP A 284 -15.21 1.96 -6.99
CA ASP A 284 -16.17 1.52 -7.99
C ASP A 284 -16.46 0.01 -7.98
N LEU A 285 -15.74 -0.74 -7.16
CA LEU A 285 -15.87 -2.19 -7.03
C LEU A 285 -16.14 -2.58 -5.56
N PRO A 286 -17.27 -2.14 -5.00
CA PRO A 286 -17.60 -2.42 -3.62
C PRO A 286 -17.68 -3.94 -3.37
N GLY A 287 -17.07 -4.38 -2.27
CA GLY A 287 -16.97 -5.79 -1.90
C GLY A 287 -15.83 -6.55 -2.55
N VAL A 288 -15.12 -5.99 -3.53
CA VAL A 288 -13.99 -6.64 -4.20
C VAL A 288 -12.69 -6.33 -3.47
N VAL A 289 -11.99 -7.38 -3.06
CA VAL A 289 -10.65 -7.30 -2.44
C VAL A 289 -9.72 -8.29 -3.10
N ALA A 290 -8.54 -7.85 -3.47
CA ALA A 290 -7.41 -8.73 -3.74
C ALA A 290 -6.40 -8.61 -2.60
N ALA A 291 -6.08 -9.74 -1.96
CA ALA A 291 -5.11 -9.82 -0.88
C ALA A 291 -3.96 -10.76 -1.28
N THR A 292 -2.72 -10.38 -1.00
CA THR A 292 -1.56 -11.17 -1.43
C THR A 292 -0.63 -11.50 -0.29
N SER A 293 -0.03 -12.69 -0.30
CA SER A 293 1.07 -13.04 0.59
C SER A 293 2.41 -12.64 -0.03
N VAL A 294 3.46 -12.55 0.79
CA VAL A 294 4.83 -12.27 0.32
C VAL A 294 5.24 -13.21 -0.80
N TYR A 295 4.94 -14.51 -0.67
CA TYR A 295 5.38 -15.51 -1.63
C TYR A 295 4.40 -15.78 -2.78
N GLY A 296 3.54 -14.81 -3.10
CA GLY A 296 2.81 -14.79 -4.35
C GLY A 296 1.47 -15.49 -4.37
N GLN A 297 0.94 -15.91 -3.22
CA GLN A 297 -0.44 -16.38 -3.14
C GLN A 297 -1.39 -15.16 -3.25
N VAL A 298 -2.42 -15.29 -4.06
CA VAL A 298 -3.43 -14.24 -4.29
C VAL A 298 -4.79 -14.78 -3.89
N TYR A 299 -5.45 -14.07 -3.00
CA TYR A 299 -6.80 -14.35 -2.50
C TYR A 299 -7.75 -13.26 -2.97
N LEU A 300 -8.94 -13.65 -3.40
CA LEU A 300 -9.98 -12.75 -3.88
C LEU A 300 -11.26 -12.92 -3.09
N SER A 301 -11.87 -11.83 -2.71
CA SER A 301 -13.24 -11.74 -2.22
C SER A 301 -14.07 -10.82 -3.13
N HIS A 302 -15.38 -11.09 -3.25
CA HIS A 302 -16.34 -10.29 -4.03
C HIS A 302 -17.59 -9.93 -3.21
N ASP A 303 -17.56 -10.17 -1.93
CA ASP A 303 -18.70 -10.12 -1.02
C ASP A 303 -18.34 -9.49 0.34
N TYR A 304 -17.53 -8.42 0.31
CA TYR A 304 -17.10 -7.71 1.52
C TYR A 304 -16.34 -8.61 2.51
N CYS A 305 -15.47 -9.49 1.98
CA CYS A 305 -14.65 -10.43 2.76
C CYS A 305 -15.44 -11.51 3.51
N GLU A 306 -16.69 -11.81 3.10
CA GLU A 306 -17.46 -12.94 3.68
C GLU A 306 -16.90 -14.28 3.21
N THR A 307 -16.56 -14.37 1.91
CA THR A 307 -15.95 -15.56 1.34
C THR A 307 -14.71 -15.21 0.51
N TRP A 308 -13.82 -16.18 0.41
CA TRP A 308 -12.55 -16.01 -0.30
C TRP A 308 -12.31 -17.18 -1.27
N SER A 309 -11.73 -16.84 -2.40
CA SER A 309 -11.14 -17.82 -3.33
C SER A 309 -9.64 -17.57 -3.42
N LYS A 310 -8.86 -18.60 -3.69
CA LYS A 310 -7.42 -18.48 -3.98
C LYS A 310 -7.22 -18.72 -5.47
N LEU A 311 -6.40 -17.88 -6.10
CA LEU A 311 -5.98 -18.11 -7.48
C LEU A 311 -5.02 -19.30 -7.54
N ASP A 312 -5.14 -20.14 -8.57
CA ASP A 312 -4.28 -21.30 -8.76
C ASP A 312 -2.81 -20.93 -9.00
N ARG A 313 -2.59 -19.71 -9.52
CA ARG A 313 -1.24 -19.24 -9.83
C ARG A 313 -0.59 -18.59 -8.61
N GLU A 314 0.63 -18.99 -8.31
CA GLU A 314 1.53 -18.33 -7.38
C GLU A 314 2.61 -17.56 -8.18
N LEU A 315 2.89 -16.29 -7.81
CA LEU A 315 3.72 -15.35 -8.63
C LEU A 315 5.02 -15.07 -7.92
N GLY A 316 5.72 -15.56 -7.23
CA GLY A 316 6.95 -15.14 -6.54
C GLY A 316 6.69 -13.96 -5.58
N GLU A 317 7.73 -13.27 -5.19
CA GLU A 317 7.62 -12.21 -4.19
C GLU A 317 6.85 -10.99 -4.71
N ILE A 318 5.63 -10.74 -4.18
CA ILE A 318 4.80 -9.59 -4.55
C ILE A 318 5.18 -8.38 -3.68
N ARG A 319 5.32 -7.22 -4.32
CA ARG A 319 5.67 -5.95 -3.66
C ARG A 319 4.64 -4.84 -3.78
N CYS A 320 3.72 -4.97 -4.68
CA CYS A 320 2.56 -4.07 -4.77
C CYS A 320 1.41 -4.76 -5.49
N SER A 321 0.21 -4.28 -5.22
CA SER A 321 -1.02 -4.77 -5.85
C SER A 321 -1.97 -3.61 -6.13
N LEU A 322 -2.71 -3.71 -7.24
CA LEU A 322 -3.67 -2.72 -7.68
C LEU A 322 -4.86 -3.41 -8.34
N ILE A 323 -6.07 -2.93 -8.09
CA ILE A 323 -7.26 -3.28 -8.85
C ILE A 323 -7.57 -2.11 -9.79
N VAL A 324 -7.74 -2.42 -11.07
CA VAL A 324 -8.14 -1.48 -12.12
C VAL A 324 -9.54 -1.84 -12.58
N PRO A 325 -10.56 -1.01 -12.37
CA PRO A 325 -11.90 -1.27 -12.86
C PRO A 325 -11.92 -1.28 -14.39
N ALA A 326 -12.76 -2.12 -14.98
CA ALA A 326 -13.05 -2.02 -16.42
C ALA A 326 -13.96 -0.83 -16.68
N GLN A 327 -13.77 -0.20 -17.83
CA GLN A 327 -14.72 0.81 -18.32
C GLN A 327 -16.07 0.19 -18.67
#